data_5ad35e3e124870df3c4413c306454140
#
_entry.id   5ad35e3e124870df3c4413c306454140
#
_cell.length_a   1.000
_cell.length_b   1.000
_cell.length_c   1.000
_cell.angle_alpha   90.00
_cell.angle_beta   90.00
_cell.angle_gamma   90.00
#
_symmetry.space_group_name_H-M   'P 1'
#
loop_
_entity.id
_entity.type
_entity.pdbx_description
1 polymer ?
#
loop_
_entity_poly.entity_id
_entity_poly.type
_entity_poly.pdbx_seq_one_letter_code
_entity_poly.pdbx_strand_id
1 'polypeptide(L)'
;MSTLIYLYLFFFTRLILFFTYLSGNLKEDTMKILNGVLNEELDRLNKLKKNYEKQIAKLPKGSLIRKNIKRNIYYYLNYRQEKKKIFRYIGKLPRKELENLLDKIEERRKLEKLNKQVKKDIKKLEKMIK
;
A
#
# COMPACT_ATOMS: atom_id res chain seq x y z
N MET A 1 -8.80 -10.58 -66.95
CA MET A 1 -8.49 -11.29 -65.68
C MET A 1 -7.48 -10.54 -64.81
N SER A 2 -6.51 -9.83 -65.34
CA SER A 2 -5.53 -9.07 -64.50
C SER A 2 -6.11 -7.91 -63.71
N THR A 3 -7.13 -7.20 -64.24
CA THR A 3 -7.82 -6.08 -63.58
C THR A 3 -8.62 -6.49 -62.35
N LEU A 4 -9.24 -7.65 -62.34
CA LEU A 4 -10.00 -8.19 -61.20
C LEU A 4 -9.07 -8.59 -60.05
N ILE A 5 -7.89 -9.09 -60.35
CA ILE A 5 -6.87 -9.44 -59.35
C ILE A 5 -6.33 -8.19 -58.67
N TYR A 6 -6.09 -7.11 -59.45
CA TYR A 6 -5.63 -5.81 -58.90
C TYR A 6 -6.73 -5.13 -58.03
N LEU A 7 -8.00 -5.25 -58.43
CA LEU A 7 -9.11 -4.73 -57.61
C LEU A 7 -9.25 -5.52 -56.30
N TYR A 8 -9.10 -6.84 -56.34
CA TYR A 8 -9.15 -7.71 -55.15
C TYR A 8 -7.98 -7.43 -54.20
N LEU A 9 -6.76 -7.31 -54.74
CA LEU A 9 -5.58 -6.95 -53.96
C LEU A 9 -5.72 -5.55 -53.34
N PHE A 10 -6.23 -4.57 -54.08
CA PHE A 10 -6.45 -3.21 -53.56
C PHE A 10 -7.51 -3.18 -52.44
N PHE A 11 -8.59 -3.94 -52.59
CA PHE A 11 -9.64 -4.05 -51.57
C PHE A 11 -9.11 -4.76 -50.31
N PHE A 12 -8.33 -5.82 -50.52
CA PHE A 12 -7.75 -6.61 -49.43
C PHE A 12 -6.70 -5.82 -48.63
N THR A 13 -5.84 -5.05 -49.29
CA THR A 13 -4.88 -4.18 -48.61
C THR A 13 -5.56 -3.07 -47.85
N ARG A 14 -6.63 -2.51 -48.36
CA ARG A 14 -7.43 -1.49 -47.63
C ARG A 14 -8.15 -2.08 -46.43
N LEU A 15 -8.65 -3.29 -46.52
CA LEU A 15 -9.27 -3.99 -45.40
C LEU A 15 -8.28 -4.30 -44.29
N ILE A 16 -7.07 -4.72 -44.63
CA ILE A 16 -5.99 -4.97 -43.66
C ILE A 16 -5.56 -3.65 -42.96
N LEU A 17 -5.41 -2.57 -43.73
CA LEU A 17 -5.06 -1.26 -43.19
C LEU A 17 -6.17 -0.73 -42.26
N PHE A 18 -7.43 -0.94 -42.60
CA PHE A 18 -8.57 -0.56 -41.76
C PHE A 18 -8.61 -1.37 -40.46
N PHE A 19 -8.33 -2.69 -40.55
CA PHE A 19 -8.29 -3.57 -39.38
C PHE A 19 -7.11 -3.22 -38.44
N THR A 20 -5.92 -2.89 -38.97
CA THR A 20 -4.78 -2.46 -38.18
C THR A 20 -5.02 -1.09 -37.54
N TYR A 21 -5.68 -0.18 -38.24
CA TYR A 21 -6.09 1.12 -37.68
C TYR A 21 -7.08 0.96 -36.52
N LEU A 22 -8.13 0.13 -36.68
CA LEU A 22 -9.09 -0.16 -35.61
C LEU A 22 -8.44 -0.83 -34.40
N SER A 23 -7.55 -1.80 -34.64
CA SER A 23 -6.87 -2.49 -33.53
C SER A 23 -5.91 -1.56 -32.77
N GLY A 24 -5.28 -0.60 -33.44
CA GLY A 24 -4.45 0.43 -32.83
C GLY A 24 -5.24 1.37 -31.93
N ASN A 25 -6.37 1.88 -32.41
CA ASN A 25 -7.25 2.77 -31.64
C ASN A 25 -7.85 2.07 -30.43
N LEU A 26 -8.32 0.81 -30.58
CA LEU A 26 -8.84 0.02 -29.47
C LEU A 26 -7.81 -0.21 -28.37
N LYS A 27 -6.55 -0.45 -28.74
CA LYS A 27 -5.45 -0.58 -27.76
C LYS A 27 -5.19 0.73 -27.02
N GLU A 28 -5.17 1.85 -27.74
CA GLU A 28 -4.93 3.17 -27.13
C GLU A 28 -6.03 3.54 -26.15
N ASP A 29 -7.29 3.35 -26.51
CA ASP A 29 -8.44 3.62 -25.64
C ASP A 29 -8.45 2.71 -24.42
N THR A 30 -8.15 1.42 -24.60
CA THR A 30 -8.04 0.45 -23.49
C THR A 30 -6.91 0.85 -22.54
N MET A 31 -5.76 1.31 -23.05
CA MET A 31 -4.65 1.77 -22.21
C MET A 31 -4.99 3.05 -21.45
N LYS A 32 -5.74 3.97 -22.04
CA LYS A 32 -6.22 5.18 -21.33
C LYS A 32 -7.15 4.83 -20.18
N ILE A 33 -8.10 3.92 -20.41
CA ILE A 33 -9.02 3.44 -19.38
C ILE A 33 -8.24 2.75 -18.25
N LEU A 34 -7.31 1.87 -18.59
CA LEU A 34 -6.49 1.15 -17.62
C LEU A 34 -5.67 2.12 -16.75
N ASN A 35 -5.01 3.10 -17.38
CA ASN A 35 -4.25 4.11 -16.65
C ASN A 35 -5.17 4.96 -15.74
N GLY A 36 -6.38 5.26 -16.16
CA GLY A 36 -7.39 5.91 -15.33
C GLY A 36 -7.69 5.12 -14.05
N VAL A 37 -8.00 3.83 -14.20
CA VAL A 37 -8.28 2.92 -13.08
C VAL A 37 -7.08 2.78 -12.14
N LEU A 38 -5.86 2.65 -12.70
CA LEU A 38 -4.64 2.55 -11.89
C LEU A 38 -4.37 3.83 -11.09
N ASN A 39 -4.63 5.00 -11.65
CA ASN A 39 -4.50 6.28 -10.96
C ASN A 39 -5.53 6.44 -9.83
N GLU A 40 -6.79 6.05 -10.06
CA GLU A 40 -7.82 6.04 -9.01
C GLU A 40 -7.43 5.12 -7.85
N GLU A 41 -6.93 3.94 -8.14
CA GLU A 41 -6.46 3.01 -7.12
C GLU A 41 -5.24 3.55 -6.36
N LEU A 42 -4.32 4.21 -7.05
CA LEU A 42 -3.17 4.88 -6.44
C LEU A 42 -3.62 5.97 -5.44
N ASP A 43 -4.60 6.78 -5.81
CA ASP A 43 -5.18 7.81 -4.93
C ASP A 43 -5.86 7.19 -3.71
N ARG A 44 -6.60 6.10 -3.92
CA ARG A 44 -7.24 5.34 -2.83
C ARG A 44 -6.21 4.82 -1.83
N LEU A 45 -5.14 4.20 -2.32
CA LEU A 45 -4.06 3.66 -1.47
C LEU A 45 -3.30 4.77 -0.75
N ASN A 46 -3.08 5.91 -1.37
CA ASN A 46 -2.45 7.06 -0.72
C ASN A 46 -3.30 7.63 0.43
N LYS A 47 -4.62 7.70 0.26
CA LYS A 47 -5.55 8.08 1.33
C LYS A 47 -5.52 7.07 2.48
N LEU A 48 -5.52 5.78 2.16
CA LEU A 48 -5.46 4.69 3.14
C LEU A 48 -4.14 4.73 3.94
N LYS A 49 -3.00 4.93 3.27
CA LYS A 49 -1.69 5.13 3.92
C LYS A 49 -1.72 6.29 4.92
N LYS A 50 -2.22 7.45 4.52
CA LYS A 50 -2.35 8.61 5.41
C LYS A 50 -3.23 8.31 6.63
N ASN A 51 -4.32 7.57 6.44
CA ASN A 51 -5.19 7.17 7.53
C ASN A 51 -4.47 6.25 8.52
N TYR A 52 -3.78 5.21 8.04
CA TYR A 52 -2.98 4.33 8.91
C TYR A 52 -1.89 5.10 9.66
N GLU A 53 -1.18 6.00 9.02
CA GLU A 53 -0.15 6.82 9.67
C GLU A 53 -0.73 7.69 10.79
N LYS A 54 -1.92 8.27 10.61
CA LYS A 54 -2.63 9.02 11.67
C LYS A 54 -3.04 8.14 12.85
N GLN A 55 -3.52 6.92 12.59
CA GLN A 55 -3.91 5.99 13.65
C GLN A 55 -2.68 5.49 14.41
N ILE A 56 -1.61 5.11 13.70
CA ILE A 56 -0.34 4.67 14.28
C ILE A 56 0.26 5.74 15.20
N ALA A 57 0.18 7.02 14.81
CA ALA A 57 0.71 8.13 15.61
C ALA A 57 0.03 8.28 16.98
N LYS A 58 -1.23 7.85 17.11
CA LYS A 58 -2.00 7.91 18.36
C LYS A 58 -1.71 6.76 19.33
N LEU A 59 -1.07 5.70 18.83
CA LEU A 59 -0.85 4.47 19.59
C LEU A 59 0.56 4.42 20.18
N PRO A 60 0.75 3.79 21.36
CA PRO A 60 2.04 3.72 22.03
C PRO A 60 3.06 2.95 21.21
N LYS A 61 4.24 3.53 21.05
CA LYS A 61 5.34 2.94 20.28
C LYS A 61 6.17 1.99 21.16
N GLY A 62 6.54 0.85 20.60
CA GLY A 62 7.53 -0.04 21.22
C GLY A 62 6.96 -1.32 21.80
N SER A 63 7.73 -1.93 22.67
CA SER A 63 7.40 -3.18 23.36
C SER A 63 7.38 -2.96 24.87
N LEU A 64 6.44 -3.60 25.54
CA LEU A 64 6.35 -3.55 26.98
C LEU A 64 7.38 -4.50 27.61
N ILE A 65 8.16 -4.00 28.55
CA ILE A 65 9.11 -4.79 29.35
C ILE A 65 8.68 -4.76 30.79
N ARG A 66 8.66 -5.94 31.40
CA ARG A 66 8.39 -6.15 32.82
C ARG A 66 9.72 -6.28 33.55
N LYS A 67 9.93 -5.50 34.62
CA LYS A 67 11.06 -5.63 35.53
C LYS A 67 10.58 -5.88 36.93
N ASN A 68 11.18 -6.86 37.61
CA ASN A 68 10.94 -7.13 39.01
C ASN A 68 12.09 -6.49 39.84
N ILE A 69 11.74 -5.49 40.65
CA ILE A 69 12.70 -4.77 41.50
C ILE A 69 12.20 -4.84 42.93
N LYS A 70 12.99 -5.45 43.83
CA LYS A 70 12.65 -5.58 45.27
C LYS A 70 11.21 -6.07 45.53
N ARG A 71 10.81 -7.16 44.92
CA ARG A 71 9.45 -7.79 44.97
C ARG A 71 8.31 -6.99 44.33
N ASN A 72 8.60 -5.85 43.71
CA ASN A 72 7.63 -5.05 42.98
C ASN A 72 7.83 -5.17 41.45
N ILE A 73 6.72 -5.18 40.72
CA ILE A 73 6.73 -5.27 39.27
C ILE A 73 6.55 -3.87 38.71
N TYR A 74 7.48 -3.48 37.84
CA TYR A 74 7.47 -2.20 37.13
C TYR A 74 7.49 -2.45 35.63
N TYR A 75 6.83 -1.60 34.87
CA TYR A 75 6.71 -1.68 33.43
C TYR A 75 7.43 -0.55 32.74
N TYR A 76 8.06 -0.87 31.62
CA TYR A 76 8.80 0.07 30.78
C TYR A 76 8.40 -0.15 29.32
N LEU A 77 8.27 0.93 28.54
CA LEU A 77 8.20 0.86 27.09
C LEU A 77 9.60 0.96 26.51
N ASN A 78 9.98 -0.04 25.73
CA ASN A 78 11.23 -0.07 24.99
C ASN A 78 10.95 0.22 23.52
N TYR A 79 11.51 1.27 22.99
CA TYR A 79 11.41 1.62 21.58
C TYR A 79 12.72 2.24 21.05
N ARG A 80 12.84 2.29 19.73
CA ARG A 80 14.00 2.88 19.08
C ARG A 80 13.63 4.26 18.53
N GLN A 81 14.47 5.24 18.84
CA GLN A 81 14.38 6.58 18.27
C GLN A 81 15.79 6.99 17.81
N GLU A 82 15.92 7.39 16.54
CA GLU A 82 17.20 7.84 15.96
C GLU A 82 18.40 6.92 16.28
N LYS A 83 18.24 5.60 16.05
CA LYS A 83 19.24 4.56 16.35
C LYS A 83 19.51 4.27 17.83
N LYS A 84 18.96 5.05 18.77
CA LYS A 84 19.10 4.82 20.22
C LYS A 84 17.92 3.98 20.74
N LYS A 85 18.22 3.05 21.68
CA LYS A 85 17.18 2.36 22.45
C LYS A 85 16.74 3.26 23.60
N ILE A 86 15.44 3.51 23.69
CA ILE A 86 14.84 4.31 24.75
C ILE A 86 13.98 3.40 25.61
N PHE A 87 14.15 3.50 26.92
CA PHE A 87 13.33 2.85 27.93
C PHE A 87 12.52 3.91 28.67
N ARG A 88 11.24 4.00 28.35
CA ARG A 88 10.32 4.91 29.02
C ARG A 88 9.68 4.21 30.21
N TYR A 89 9.92 4.74 31.41
CA TYR A 89 9.28 4.25 32.63
C TYR A 89 7.78 4.53 32.62
N ILE A 90 6.96 3.53 32.91
CA ILE A 90 5.51 3.65 33.03
C ILE A 90 5.08 3.55 34.50
N GLY A 91 5.74 2.67 35.28
CA GLY A 91 5.44 2.43 36.68
C GLY A 91 4.73 1.10 36.94
N LYS A 92 3.99 1.04 38.04
CA LYS A 92 3.12 -0.08 38.38
C LYS A 92 1.80 0.08 37.63
N LEU A 93 1.37 -0.98 36.93
CA LEU A 93 0.10 -0.98 36.22
C LEU A 93 -0.86 -1.98 36.85
N PRO A 94 -2.10 -1.57 37.17
CA PRO A 94 -3.18 -2.49 37.46
C PRO A 94 -3.43 -3.43 36.27
N ARG A 95 -3.94 -4.63 36.53
CA ARG A 95 -4.16 -5.63 35.48
C ARG A 95 -4.95 -5.12 34.29
N LYS A 96 -6.04 -4.37 34.55
CA LYS A 96 -6.88 -3.79 33.49
C LYS A 96 -6.17 -2.78 32.61
N GLU A 97 -5.33 -1.92 33.20
CA GLU A 97 -4.54 -0.94 32.45
C GLU A 97 -3.41 -1.62 31.65
N LEU A 98 -2.82 -2.68 32.20
CA LEU A 98 -1.83 -3.49 31.52
C LEU A 98 -2.41 -4.16 30.28
N GLU A 99 -3.58 -4.81 30.40
CA GLU A 99 -4.29 -5.44 29.27
C GLU A 99 -4.60 -4.40 28.18
N ASN A 100 -5.15 -3.25 28.55
CA ASN A 100 -5.45 -2.16 27.62
C ASN A 100 -4.21 -1.61 26.89
N LEU A 101 -3.08 -1.50 27.60
CA LEU A 101 -1.82 -1.05 27.01
C LEU A 101 -1.27 -2.10 26.02
N LEU A 102 -1.35 -3.38 26.35
CA LEU A 102 -0.95 -4.49 25.48
C LEU A 102 -1.79 -4.52 24.20
N ASP A 103 -3.10 -4.35 24.30
CA ASP A 103 -4.02 -4.29 23.17
C ASP A 103 -3.66 -3.14 22.22
N LYS A 104 -3.39 -1.96 22.75
CA LYS A 104 -2.96 -0.79 21.97
C LYS A 104 -1.62 -1.01 21.25
N ILE A 105 -0.67 -1.68 21.91
CA ILE A 105 0.62 -2.02 21.30
C ILE A 105 0.42 -3.02 20.16
N GLU A 106 -0.45 -4.02 20.35
CA GLU A 106 -0.76 -5.01 19.33
C GLU A 106 -1.51 -4.40 18.14
N GLU A 107 -2.48 -3.54 18.40
CA GLU A 107 -3.18 -2.77 17.37
C GLU A 107 -2.21 -1.94 16.52
N ARG A 108 -1.28 -1.23 17.17
CA ARG A 108 -0.22 -0.51 16.44
C ARG A 108 0.58 -1.43 15.53
N ARG A 109 1.01 -2.58 16.01
CA ARG A 109 1.77 -3.56 15.21
C ARG A 109 0.99 -4.06 14.00
N LYS A 110 -0.31 -4.30 14.15
CA LYS A 110 -1.20 -4.68 13.04
C LYS A 110 -1.28 -3.57 12.00
N LEU A 111 -1.50 -2.33 12.42
CA LEU A 111 -1.55 -1.16 11.54
C LEU A 111 -0.21 -0.91 10.83
N GLU A 112 0.91 -1.07 11.50
CA GLU A 112 2.24 -0.95 10.89
C GLU A 112 2.47 -1.99 9.79
N LYS A 113 2.02 -3.24 9.98
CA LYS A 113 2.08 -4.29 8.94
C LYS A 113 1.21 -3.93 7.74
N LEU A 114 -0.02 -3.47 7.96
CA LEU A 114 -0.94 -3.05 6.90
C LEU A 114 -0.39 -1.86 6.14
N ASN A 115 0.14 -0.86 6.83
CA ASN A 115 0.76 0.32 6.21
C ASN A 115 1.99 -0.05 5.37
N LYS A 116 2.79 -1.00 5.84
CA LYS A 116 3.93 -1.53 5.06
C LYS A 116 3.47 -2.22 3.77
N GLN A 117 2.36 -2.97 3.83
CA GLN A 117 1.79 -3.60 2.64
C GLN A 117 1.27 -2.56 1.65
N VAL A 118 0.50 -1.59 2.11
CA VAL A 118 -0.01 -0.48 1.28
C VAL A 118 1.15 0.28 0.59
N LYS A 119 2.23 0.56 1.30
CA LYS A 119 3.42 1.20 0.71
C LYS A 119 4.06 0.36 -0.40
N LYS A 120 4.06 -0.97 -0.26
CA LYS A 120 4.54 -1.87 -1.32
C LYS A 120 3.63 -1.86 -2.55
N ASP A 121 2.32 -1.84 -2.33
CA ASP A 121 1.33 -1.85 -3.40
C ASP A 121 1.34 -0.53 -4.17
N ILE A 122 1.49 0.61 -3.49
CA ILE A 122 1.72 1.92 -4.12
C ILE A 122 2.93 1.87 -5.05
N LYS A 123 4.08 1.34 -4.59
CA LYS A 123 5.29 1.23 -5.42
C LYS A 123 5.10 0.34 -6.65
N LYS A 124 4.29 -0.72 -6.53
CA LYS A 124 3.96 -1.59 -7.67
C LYS A 124 3.11 -0.85 -8.69
N LEU A 125 2.05 -0.15 -8.24
CA LEU A 125 1.18 0.64 -9.12
C LEU A 125 1.94 1.76 -9.84
N GLU A 126 2.80 2.50 -9.12
CA GLU A 126 3.64 3.54 -9.72
C GLU A 126 4.55 3.01 -10.84
N LYS A 127 5.02 1.76 -10.73
CA LYS A 127 5.79 1.10 -11.80
C LYS A 127 4.94 0.70 -13.00
N MET A 128 3.67 0.37 -12.78
CA MET A 128 2.74 0.00 -13.85
C MET A 128 2.27 1.20 -14.67
N ILE A 129 2.16 2.37 -14.05
CA ILE A 129 1.72 3.62 -14.68
C ILE A 129 2.82 4.24 -15.58
N LYS A 130 4.07 3.93 -15.33
CA LYS A 130 5.20 4.35 -16.18
C LYS A 130 5.27 3.54 -17.46
#